data_4b98610f426408f03bbca14f615c41b4
#
_entry.id   4b98610f426408f03bbca14f615c41b4
#
_cell.length_a   1.000
_cell.length_b   1.000
_cell.length_c   1.000
_cell.angle_alpha   90.00
_cell.angle_beta   90.00
_cell.angle_gamma   90.00
#
_symmetry.space_group_name_H-M   'P 1'
#
loop_
_entity.id
_entity.type
_entity.pdbx_description
1 polymer ?
#
loop_
_entity_poly.entity_id
_entity_poly.type
_entity_poly.pdbx_seq_one_letter_code
_entity_poly.pdbx_strand_id
1 'polypeptide(L)'
;YEDAQFATEAKTYESTTFVAHIRFATPGGTEPSNTHPFVQHGRLFAHNGVIEDLAELEAALGTYRELVHGDTDSERFFALITKHVDEHSGDVTAGITAAARWVADNLPLLSINFVLTTPDELWALRYPETHGLLVLERRAGGPSGTRQLHHSSRASTIRARSAPLARQPAVIVATEQMDEDPGWTPLRSGELLHVGSDRAVSRSLVLDRPPRHLLAASDLDAHAAAAQAEL
;
A
#
# COMPACT_ATOMS: atom_id res chain seq x y z
N TYR A 1 -15.10 13.88 3.59
CA TYR A 1 -14.79 14.36 2.23
C TYR A 1 -15.35 15.77 1.93
N GLU A 2 -15.60 16.54 2.96
CA GLU A 2 -16.07 17.94 2.86
C GLU A 2 -14.90 18.95 2.93
N ASP A 3 -13.65 18.49 2.93
CA ASP A 3 -12.48 19.35 2.92
C ASP A 3 -12.32 20.00 1.54
N ALA A 4 -12.75 21.25 1.46
CA ALA A 4 -12.67 22.05 0.24
C ALA A 4 -11.22 22.34 -0.18
N GLN A 5 -10.29 22.38 0.77
CA GLN A 5 -8.86 22.57 0.50
C GLN A 5 -8.30 21.33 -0.18
N PHE A 6 -8.52 20.13 0.37
CA PHE A 6 -8.13 18.87 -0.25
C PHE A 6 -8.72 18.72 -1.65
N ALA A 7 -10.03 19.01 -1.83
CA ALA A 7 -10.69 18.92 -3.13
C ALA A 7 -10.11 19.88 -4.18
N THR A 8 -9.54 20.99 -3.75
CA THR A 8 -8.86 21.95 -4.62
C THR A 8 -7.43 21.51 -4.91
N GLU A 9 -6.68 21.16 -3.89
CA GLU A 9 -5.28 20.73 -3.98
C GLU A 9 -5.13 19.47 -4.81
N ALA A 10 -5.96 18.44 -4.59
CA ALA A 10 -5.94 17.19 -5.33
C ALA A 10 -6.13 17.35 -6.86
N LYS A 11 -6.66 18.49 -7.31
CA LYS A 11 -6.82 18.81 -8.73
C LYS A 11 -5.67 19.60 -9.33
N THR A 12 -4.82 20.18 -8.49
CA THR A 12 -3.75 21.09 -8.92
C THR A 12 -2.36 20.48 -8.88
N TYR A 13 -2.17 19.41 -8.11
CA TYR A 13 -0.89 18.72 -8.06
C TYR A 13 -0.65 17.88 -9.31
N GLU A 14 0.51 18.11 -9.92
CA GLU A 14 1.04 17.29 -10.99
C GLU A 14 2.25 16.50 -10.49
N SER A 15 2.25 15.19 -10.68
CA SER A 15 3.36 14.30 -10.34
C SER A 15 3.40 13.11 -11.27
N THR A 16 4.56 12.47 -11.36
CA THR A 16 4.74 11.18 -12.03
C THR A 16 4.35 10.00 -11.16
N THR A 17 4.30 10.20 -9.84
CA THR A 17 3.96 9.17 -8.86
C THR A 17 2.85 9.68 -7.93
N PHE A 18 1.81 8.87 -7.74
CA PHE A 18 0.70 9.17 -6.85
C PHE A 18 0.42 7.97 -5.96
N VAL A 19 0.18 8.22 -4.70
CA VAL A 19 -0.40 7.26 -3.75
C VAL A 19 -1.72 7.83 -3.25
N ALA A 20 -2.79 7.07 -3.39
CA ALA A 20 -4.10 7.42 -2.86
C ALA A 20 -4.60 6.27 -1.98
N HIS A 21 -5.09 6.60 -0.79
CA HIS A 21 -5.64 5.65 0.15
C HIS A 21 -6.95 6.19 0.72
N ILE A 22 -7.96 5.33 0.78
CA ILE A 22 -9.21 5.63 1.49
C ILE A 22 -9.25 4.75 2.72
N ARG A 23 -9.32 5.39 3.88
CA ARG A 23 -9.53 4.73 5.15
C ARG A 23 -10.99 4.84 5.52
N PHE A 24 -11.62 3.73 5.84
CA PHE A 24 -12.89 3.75 6.55
C PHE A 24 -12.60 4.17 7.99
N ALA A 25 -12.99 5.41 8.30
CA ALA A 25 -12.87 5.93 9.65
C ALA A 25 -13.98 5.33 10.51
N THR A 26 -13.59 4.76 11.60
CA THR A 26 -14.49 4.28 12.63
C THR A 26 -14.94 5.41 13.55
N PRO A 27 -16.08 5.28 14.26
CA PRO A 27 -16.52 6.24 15.25
C PRO A 27 -15.47 6.37 16.37
N GLY A 28 -14.71 7.43 16.42
CA GLY A 28 -13.64 7.65 17.40
C GLY A 28 -12.66 8.74 17.01
N GLY A 29 -12.82 9.31 15.83
CA GLY A 29 -12.01 10.44 15.36
C GLY A 29 -11.03 10.06 14.26
N THR A 30 -10.90 10.97 13.30
CA THR A 30 -9.90 10.91 12.22
C THR A 30 -8.73 11.80 12.61
N GLU A 31 -7.82 11.25 13.43
CA GLU A 31 -6.58 11.95 13.70
C GLU A 31 -5.69 11.93 12.43
N PRO A 32 -5.18 13.09 11.98
CA PRO A 32 -4.30 13.15 10.81
C PRO A 32 -3.07 12.24 10.93
N SER A 33 -2.53 12.07 12.15
CA SER A 33 -1.42 11.17 12.46
C SER A 33 -1.70 9.69 12.16
N ASN A 34 -2.97 9.31 12.08
CA ASN A 34 -3.41 7.95 11.78
C ASN A 34 -3.85 7.75 10.32
N THR A 35 -3.57 8.73 9.45
CA THR A 35 -4.07 8.77 8.06
C THR A 35 -2.96 8.44 7.07
N HIS A 36 -3.23 7.49 6.16
CA HIS A 36 -2.34 7.20 5.03
C HIS A 36 -2.39 8.30 3.96
N PRO A 37 -1.32 8.44 3.16
CA PRO A 37 -0.04 7.75 3.27
C PRO A 37 0.84 8.29 4.41
N PHE A 38 1.56 7.43 5.09
CA PHE A 38 2.59 7.82 6.04
C PHE A 38 3.86 8.26 5.30
N VAL A 39 4.65 9.13 5.93
CA VAL A 39 5.89 9.67 5.36
C VAL A 39 7.06 9.42 6.30
N GLN A 40 8.09 8.70 5.86
CA GLN A 40 9.34 8.51 6.59
C GLN A 40 10.52 8.53 5.62
N HIS A 41 11.57 9.31 5.91
CA HIS A 41 12.81 9.38 5.14
C HIS A 41 12.58 9.58 3.62
N GLY A 42 11.62 10.43 3.23
CA GLY A 42 11.30 10.71 1.83
C GLY A 42 10.53 9.61 1.10
N ARG A 43 10.04 8.60 1.81
CA ARG A 43 9.19 7.53 1.30
C ARG A 43 7.74 7.74 1.72
N LEU A 44 6.80 7.35 0.86
CA LEU A 44 5.37 7.28 1.17
C LEU A 44 4.96 5.82 1.34
N PHE A 45 4.08 5.54 2.29
CA PHE A 45 3.61 4.19 2.57
C PHE A 45 2.10 4.17 2.81
N ALA A 46 1.43 3.24 2.14
CA ALA A 46 0.02 2.95 2.36
C ALA A 46 -0.18 1.44 2.53
N HIS A 47 -0.81 1.04 3.61
CA HIS A 47 -1.00 -0.34 4.04
C HIS A 47 -2.49 -0.68 4.10
N ASN A 48 -2.82 -1.88 3.68
CA ASN A 48 -4.14 -2.48 3.81
C ASN A 48 -4.00 -3.83 4.51
N GLY A 49 -4.45 -3.88 5.74
CA GLY A 49 -4.37 -5.08 6.57
C GLY A 49 -4.50 -4.79 8.05
N VAL A 50 -4.18 -5.79 8.84
CA VAL A 50 -4.15 -5.73 10.30
C VAL A 50 -2.96 -6.53 10.80
N ILE A 51 -2.18 -5.92 11.69
CA ILE A 51 -1.12 -6.55 12.47
C ILE A 51 -1.47 -6.36 13.94
N GLU A 52 -1.52 -7.44 14.69
CA GLU A 52 -1.73 -7.40 16.14
C GLU A 52 -0.41 -7.51 16.91
N ASP A 53 -0.50 -7.50 18.22
CA ASP A 53 0.66 -7.55 19.13
C ASP A 53 1.64 -6.39 18.96
N LEU A 54 1.05 -5.17 18.92
CA LEU A 54 1.80 -3.94 18.69
C LEU A 54 2.92 -3.69 19.69
N ALA A 55 2.82 -4.26 20.90
CA ALA A 55 3.86 -4.15 21.92
C ALA A 55 5.15 -4.87 21.48
N GLU A 56 5.03 -6.07 20.88
CA GLU A 56 6.17 -6.79 20.32
C GLU A 56 6.75 -6.09 19.11
N LEU A 57 5.87 -5.57 18.23
CA LEU A 57 6.30 -4.76 17.10
C LEU A 57 7.07 -3.52 17.56
N GLU A 58 6.58 -2.78 18.55
CA GLU A 58 7.28 -1.62 19.10
C GLU A 58 8.63 -1.99 19.74
N ALA A 59 8.70 -3.09 20.46
CA ALA A 59 9.97 -3.58 21.01
C ALA A 59 11.02 -3.85 19.91
N ALA A 60 10.58 -4.36 18.75
CA ALA A 60 11.45 -4.61 17.61
C ALA A 60 11.97 -3.33 16.93
N LEU A 61 11.27 -2.21 17.06
CA LEU A 61 11.68 -0.94 16.43
C LEU A 61 12.96 -0.36 17.05
N GLY A 62 13.16 -0.52 18.36
CA GLY A 62 14.25 0.16 19.07
C GLY A 62 14.14 1.69 18.92
N THR A 63 15.21 2.36 18.49
CA THR A 63 15.22 3.81 18.29
C THR A 63 14.29 4.29 17.17
N TYR A 64 13.93 3.43 16.21
CA TYR A 64 13.00 3.77 15.14
C TYR A 64 11.55 3.96 15.63
N ARG A 65 11.25 3.66 16.92
CA ARG A 65 9.98 4.03 17.55
C ARG A 65 9.72 5.54 17.49
N GLU A 66 10.76 6.36 17.42
CA GLU A 66 10.66 7.82 17.27
C GLU A 66 10.01 8.26 15.95
N LEU A 67 9.98 7.41 14.93
CA LEU A 67 9.29 7.66 13.66
C LEU A 67 7.79 7.45 13.71
N VAL A 68 7.27 6.88 14.79
CA VAL A 68 5.84 6.57 14.97
C VAL A 68 5.18 7.67 15.78
N HIS A 69 4.25 8.39 15.16
CA HIS A 69 3.56 9.53 15.74
C HIS A 69 2.09 9.24 16.07
N GLY A 70 1.50 8.25 15.39
CA GLY A 70 0.13 7.80 15.61
C GLY A 70 0.04 6.47 16.34
N ASP A 71 -1.16 5.88 16.27
CA ASP A 71 -1.49 4.67 17.02
C ASP A 71 -1.62 3.43 16.13
N THR A 72 -1.43 3.55 14.80
CA THR A 72 -1.70 2.48 13.85
C THR A 72 -0.59 1.44 13.80
N ASP A 73 -0.95 0.19 13.52
CA ASP A 73 -0.06 -0.89 13.12
C ASP A 73 0.73 -0.54 11.86
N SER A 74 0.06 0.13 10.93
CA SER A 74 0.61 0.53 9.62
C SER A 74 1.84 1.43 9.74
N GLU A 75 1.79 2.44 10.60
CA GLU A 75 2.92 3.35 10.80
C GLU A 75 4.09 2.63 11.50
N ARG A 76 3.80 1.73 12.45
CA ARG A 76 4.79 0.87 13.11
C ARG A 76 5.46 -0.08 12.13
N PHE A 77 4.67 -0.71 11.25
CA PHE A 77 5.21 -1.57 10.22
C PHE A 77 6.11 -0.78 9.24
N PHE A 78 5.72 0.44 8.90
CA PHE A 78 6.56 1.30 8.08
C PHE A 78 7.88 1.68 8.77
N ALA A 79 7.85 1.95 10.08
CA ALA A 79 9.06 2.20 10.86
C ALA A 79 9.98 0.96 10.90
N LEU A 80 9.42 -0.25 10.98
CA LEU A 80 10.18 -1.49 10.87
C LEU A 80 10.83 -1.65 9.49
N ILE A 81 10.10 -1.35 8.42
CA ILE A 81 10.67 -1.34 7.06
C ILE A 81 11.81 -0.33 6.99
N THR A 82 11.61 0.89 7.49
CA THR A 82 12.63 1.94 7.49
C THR A 82 13.90 1.50 8.23
N LYS A 83 13.76 0.89 9.40
CA LYS A 83 14.86 0.29 10.15
C LYS A 83 15.64 -0.72 9.30
N HIS A 84 14.95 -1.68 8.71
CA HIS A 84 15.61 -2.71 7.91
C HIS A 84 16.22 -2.15 6.62
N VAL A 85 15.66 -1.12 6.02
CA VAL A 85 16.31 -0.42 4.89
C VAL A 85 17.66 0.15 5.30
N ASP A 86 17.72 0.82 6.45
CA ASP A 86 18.95 1.39 6.97
C ASP A 86 19.98 0.30 7.35
N GLU A 87 19.53 -0.80 7.97
CA GLU A 87 20.37 -1.98 8.26
C GLU A 87 20.93 -2.66 7.01
N HIS A 88 20.25 -2.53 5.86
CA HIS A 88 20.67 -3.03 4.56
C HIS A 88 21.31 -1.93 3.67
N SER A 89 21.90 -0.91 4.30
CA SER A 89 22.64 0.15 3.60
C SER A 89 21.82 0.92 2.55
N GLY A 90 20.53 1.06 2.80
CA GLY A 90 19.59 1.78 1.91
C GLY A 90 18.92 0.93 0.84
N ASP A 91 19.18 -0.38 0.79
CA ASP A 91 18.47 -1.30 -0.12
C ASP A 91 17.01 -1.49 0.34
N VAL A 92 16.10 -0.80 -0.35
CA VAL A 92 14.66 -0.80 -0.03
C VAL A 92 14.05 -2.19 -0.22
N THR A 93 14.45 -2.92 -1.27
CA THR A 93 13.94 -4.27 -1.54
C THR A 93 14.36 -5.26 -0.45
N ALA A 94 15.62 -5.20 -0.03
CA ALA A 94 16.12 -6.03 1.06
C ALA A 94 15.46 -5.67 2.39
N GLY A 95 15.32 -4.36 2.70
CA GLY A 95 14.66 -3.89 3.91
C GLY A 95 13.19 -4.30 3.99
N ILE A 96 12.43 -4.14 2.91
CA ILE A 96 11.05 -4.63 2.80
C ILE A 96 10.97 -6.13 3.06
N THR A 97 11.84 -6.89 2.41
CA THR A 97 11.86 -8.35 2.52
C THR A 97 12.14 -8.79 3.96
N ALA A 98 13.11 -8.16 4.61
CA ALA A 98 13.46 -8.47 5.99
C ALA A 98 12.33 -8.12 6.97
N ALA A 99 11.74 -6.93 6.86
CA ALA A 99 10.64 -6.49 7.70
C ALA A 99 9.40 -7.38 7.53
N ALA A 100 9.00 -7.67 6.29
CA ALA A 100 7.84 -8.51 6.01
C ALA A 100 8.02 -9.94 6.52
N ARG A 101 9.21 -10.53 6.40
CA ARG A 101 9.54 -11.84 6.98
C ARG A 101 9.47 -11.82 8.50
N TRP A 102 10.03 -10.78 9.12
CA TRP A 102 10.00 -10.65 10.55
C TRP A 102 8.55 -10.60 11.07
N VAL A 103 7.67 -9.78 10.45
CA VAL A 103 6.26 -9.71 10.81
C VAL A 103 5.57 -11.06 10.61
N ALA A 104 5.78 -11.71 9.46
CA ALA A 104 5.17 -13.00 9.14
C ALA A 104 5.57 -14.14 10.11
N ASP A 105 6.79 -14.08 10.64
CA ASP A 105 7.33 -15.10 11.54
C ASP A 105 7.01 -14.82 13.03
N ASN A 106 6.70 -13.59 13.43
CA ASN A 106 6.60 -13.22 14.84
C ASN A 106 5.22 -12.71 15.27
N LEU A 107 4.45 -12.07 14.38
CA LEU A 107 3.21 -11.39 14.77
C LEU A 107 1.95 -12.03 14.17
N PRO A 108 0.82 -11.97 14.90
CA PRO A 108 -0.48 -12.25 14.30
C PRO A 108 -0.82 -11.19 13.26
N LEU A 109 -1.24 -11.63 12.07
CA LEU A 109 -1.63 -10.73 11.00
C LEU A 109 -2.80 -11.27 10.16
N LEU A 110 -3.64 -10.36 9.69
CA LEU A 110 -4.68 -10.67 8.69
C LEU A 110 -4.12 -10.48 7.28
N SER A 111 -3.48 -9.35 7.04
CA SER A 111 -2.86 -8.98 5.77
C SER A 111 -1.81 -7.90 6.01
N ILE A 112 -0.78 -7.88 5.17
CA ILE A 112 0.21 -6.80 5.09
C ILE A 112 0.40 -6.33 3.64
N ASN A 113 -0.71 -6.19 2.91
CA ASN A 113 -0.67 -5.61 1.58
C ASN A 113 -0.29 -4.14 1.66
N PHE A 114 0.67 -3.70 0.89
CA PHE A 114 1.07 -2.29 0.89
C PHE A 114 1.57 -1.82 -0.47
N VAL A 115 1.62 -0.50 -0.60
CA VAL A 115 2.38 0.24 -1.59
C VAL A 115 3.35 1.16 -0.86
N LEU A 116 4.62 1.12 -1.25
CA LEU A 116 5.67 2.02 -0.81
C LEU A 116 6.25 2.74 -2.02
N THR A 117 6.45 4.04 -1.93
CA THR A 117 7.08 4.81 -3.01
C THR A 117 8.22 5.69 -2.51
N THR A 118 9.21 5.86 -3.35
CA THR A 118 10.12 7.01 -3.36
C THR A 118 9.66 8.01 -4.43
N PRO A 119 10.34 9.14 -4.65
CA PRO A 119 10.03 10.00 -5.78
C PRO A 119 10.04 9.30 -7.15
N ASP A 120 10.90 8.29 -7.32
CA ASP A 120 11.20 7.69 -8.62
C ASP A 120 10.81 6.22 -8.75
N GLU A 121 10.58 5.52 -7.65
CA GLU A 121 10.35 4.07 -7.63
C GLU A 121 9.14 3.68 -6.79
N LEU A 122 8.58 2.49 -7.07
CA LEU A 122 7.44 1.94 -6.35
C LEU A 122 7.67 0.47 -6.02
N TRP A 123 7.31 0.09 -4.81
CA TRP A 123 7.20 -1.31 -4.36
C TRP A 123 5.77 -1.61 -3.94
N ALA A 124 5.31 -2.83 -4.21
CA ALA A 124 4.02 -3.32 -3.74
C ALA A 124 4.13 -4.78 -3.31
N LEU A 125 3.64 -5.10 -2.13
CA LEU A 125 3.59 -6.45 -1.59
C LEU A 125 2.14 -6.89 -1.41
N ARG A 126 1.82 -8.11 -1.83
CA ARG A 126 0.60 -8.80 -1.44
C ARG A 126 0.95 -9.96 -0.52
N TYR A 127 0.39 -9.98 0.70
CA TYR A 127 0.59 -11.10 1.62
C TYR A 127 -0.35 -11.02 2.84
N PRO A 128 -0.97 -12.14 3.26
CA PRO A 128 -1.09 -13.41 2.54
C PRO A 128 -2.16 -13.35 1.44
N GLU A 129 -3.02 -14.36 1.29
CA GLU A 129 -4.06 -14.39 0.25
C GLU A 129 -5.36 -13.68 0.65
N THR A 130 -5.46 -13.19 1.88
CA THR A 130 -6.69 -12.63 2.47
C THR A 130 -7.28 -11.50 1.64
N HIS A 131 -6.45 -10.58 1.18
CA HIS A 131 -6.87 -9.45 0.34
C HIS A 131 -6.20 -9.47 -1.02
N GLY A 132 -6.93 -8.98 -2.03
CA GLY A 132 -6.41 -8.79 -3.37
C GLY A 132 -5.47 -7.59 -3.47
N LEU A 133 -4.51 -7.68 -4.40
CA LEU A 133 -3.75 -6.54 -4.89
C LEU A 133 -3.48 -6.79 -6.38
N LEU A 134 -3.85 -5.85 -7.21
CA LEU A 134 -3.82 -5.96 -8.66
C LEU A 134 -2.78 -5.00 -9.24
N VAL A 135 -2.19 -5.39 -10.35
CA VAL A 135 -1.29 -4.52 -11.11
C VAL A 135 -1.69 -4.48 -12.57
N LEU A 136 -1.56 -3.31 -13.15
CA LEU A 136 -1.73 -3.06 -14.58
C LEU A 136 -0.49 -2.36 -15.13
N GLU A 137 0.23 -3.01 -16.03
CA GLU A 137 1.26 -2.40 -16.86
C GLU A 137 0.56 -1.78 -18.08
N ARG A 138 0.05 -0.58 -17.89
CA ARG A 138 -0.82 0.09 -18.85
C ARG A 138 -0.02 0.70 -20.00
N ARG A 139 -0.34 0.32 -21.20
CA ARG A 139 0.20 0.97 -22.43
C ARG A 139 -0.36 2.39 -22.55
N ALA A 140 0.35 3.24 -23.27
CA ALA A 140 -0.18 4.53 -23.68
C ALA A 140 -1.53 4.35 -24.38
N GLY A 141 -2.55 5.08 -23.94
CA GLY A 141 -3.89 4.99 -24.49
C GLY A 141 -4.71 3.74 -24.11
N GLY A 142 -4.19 2.87 -23.24
CA GLY A 142 -4.84 1.62 -22.83
C GLY A 142 -5.06 0.65 -24.00
N PRO A 143 -5.99 -0.31 -23.87
CA PRO A 143 -6.21 -1.34 -24.91
C PRO A 143 -6.56 -0.81 -26.28
N SER A 144 -7.26 0.34 -26.35
CA SER A 144 -7.68 0.96 -27.61
C SER A 144 -6.63 1.92 -28.23
N GLY A 145 -5.54 2.22 -27.48
CA GLY A 145 -4.51 3.16 -27.90
C GLY A 145 -4.91 4.65 -27.85
N THR A 146 -6.11 4.98 -27.40
CA THR A 146 -6.65 6.35 -27.45
C THR A 146 -7.26 6.83 -26.13
N ARG A 147 -7.41 5.94 -25.14
CA ARG A 147 -8.12 6.25 -23.90
C ARG A 147 -7.20 6.86 -22.86
N GLN A 148 -7.65 7.94 -22.25
CA GLN A 148 -7.17 8.40 -20.95
C GLN A 148 -7.63 7.45 -19.83
N LEU A 149 -6.97 7.48 -18.69
CA LEU A 149 -7.49 6.80 -17.49
C LEU A 149 -8.75 7.51 -17.02
N HIS A 150 -9.81 6.75 -16.78
CA HIS A 150 -11.03 7.25 -16.16
C HIS A 150 -11.64 6.11 -15.35
N HIS A 151 -11.54 6.21 -14.04
CA HIS A 151 -12.08 5.24 -13.09
C HIS A 151 -13.05 5.90 -12.12
N SER A 152 -14.06 5.15 -11.74
CA SER A 152 -14.90 5.42 -10.58
C SER A 152 -15.11 4.11 -9.83
N SER A 153 -14.73 4.05 -8.56
CA SER A 153 -14.96 2.87 -7.72
C SER A 153 -16.46 2.56 -7.60
N ARG A 154 -16.80 1.31 -7.29
CA ARG A 154 -18.20 0.88 -7.14
C ARG A 154 -18.97 1.76 -6.15
N ALA A 155 -18.35 2.12 -5.03
CA ALA A 155 -18.93 3.03 -4.03
C ALA A 155 -18.86 4.51 -4.44
N SER A 156 -18.29 4.84 -5.62
CA SER A 156 -18.07 6.20 -6.10
C SER A 156 -17.20 7.06 -5.16
N THR A 157 -16.45 6.44 -4.28
CA THR A 157 -15.57 7.08 -3.30
C THR A 157 -14.24 7.50 -3.91
N ILE A 158 -13.74 6.71 -4.89
CA ILE A 158 -12.53 7.03 -5.65
C ILE A 158 -12.92 7.42 -7.08
N ARG A 159 -12.39 8.56 -7.54
CA ARG A 159 -12.43 8.94 -8.94
C ARG A 159 -11.04 9.31 -9.39
N ALA A 160 -10.48 8.55 -10.33
CA ALA A 160 -9.19 8.83 -10.93
C ALA A 160 -9.34 9.19 -12.41
N ARG A 161 -8.70 10.29 -12.79
CA ARG A 161 -8.63 10.73 -14.19
C ARG A 161 -7.21 11.15 -14.50
N SER A 162 -6.72 10.71 -15.65
CA SER A 162 -5.40 11.13 -16.15
C SER A 162 -5.43 11.23 -17.65
N ALA A 163 -5.49 12.47 -18.15
CA ALA A 163 -5.42 12.75 -19.59
C ALA A 163 -4.05 12.40 -20.19
N PRO A 164 -2.90 12.62 -19.51
CA PRO A 164 -1.59 12.20 -20.02
C PRO A 164 -1.49 10.72 -20.36
N LEU A 165 -2.22 9.85 -19.66
CA LEU A 165 -2.21 8.40 -19.89
C LEU A 165 -2.86 7.99 -21.24
N ALA A 166 -3.42 8.92 -21.98
CA ALA A 166 -3.75 8.70 -23.40
C ALA A 166 -2.49 8.56 -24.28
N ARG A 167 -1.35 9.11 -23.82
CA ARG A 167 -0.10 9.15 -24.62
C ARG A 167 1.11 8.61 -23.85
N GLN A 168 0.97 8.33 -22.57
CA GLN A 168 2.04 7.84 -21.70
C GLN A 168 1.67 6.48 -21.13
N PRO A 169 2.63 5.54 -21.04
CA PRO A 169 2.44 4.31 -20.28
C PRO A 169 2.47 4.60 -18.78
N ALA A 170 1.89 3.69 -18.00
CA ALA A 170 1.90 3.75 -16.53
C ALA A 170 1.88 2.36 -15.91
N VAL A 171 2.39 2.24 -14.70
CA VAL A 171 2.14 1.09 -13.84
C VAL A 171 1.14 1.52 -12.77
N ILE A 172 0.08 0.76 -12.62
CA ILE A 172 -0.99 1.05 -11.67
C ILE A 172 -1.11 -0.15 -10.74
N VAL A 173 -1.07 0.10 -9.44
CA VAL A 173 -1.33 -0.90 -8.39
C VAL A 173 -2.59 -0.49 -7.66
N ALA A 174 -3.53 -1.41 -7.48
CA ALA A 174 -4.81 -1.12 -6.85
C ALA A 174 -5.41 -2.36 -6.17
N THR A 175 -6.27 -2.15 -5.18
CA THR A 175 -7.03 -3.22 -4.51
C THR A 175 -8.23 -3.69 -5.34
N GLU A 176 -8.67 -2.88 -6.29
CA GLU A 176 -9.73 -3.22 -7.25
C GLU A 176 -9.34 -2.80 -8.67
N GLN A 177 -9.97 -3.37 -9.69
CA GLN A 177 -9.76 -2.93 -11.06
C GLN A 177 -10.27 -1.49 -11.23
N MET A 178 -9.42 -0.62 -11.78
CA MET A 178 -9.75 0.79 -11.98
C MET A 178 -10.39 1.09 -13.33
N ASP A 179 -10.42 0.14 -14.23
CA ASP A 179 -11.09 0.19 -15.54
C ASP A 179 -11.27 -1.24 -16.09
N GLU A 180 -11.81 -1.35 -17.29
CA GLU A 180 -12.03 -2.63 -18.00
C GLU A 180 -10.80 -3.08 -18.83
N ASP A 181 -9.60 -2.61 -18.47
CA ASP A 181 -8.39 -3.05 -19.17
C ASP A 181 -8.14 -4.54 -18.87
N PRO A 182 -8.07 -5.42 -19.87
CA PRO A 182 -7.85 -6.85 -19.65
C PRO A 182 -6.43 -7.18 -19.16
N GLY A 183 -5.54 -6.19 -19.11
CA GLY A 183 -4.16 -6.33 -18.61
C GLY A 183 -4.04 -6.38 -17.08
N TRP A 184 -5.13 -6.14 -16.33
CA TRP A 184 -5.10 -6.27 -14.88
C TRP A 184 -4.76 -7.70 -14.46
N THR A 185 -3.72 -7.85 -13.66
CA THR A 185 -3.28 -9.15 -13.13
C THR A 185 -3.12 -9.09 -11.61
N PRO A 186 -3.54 -10.13 -10.87
CA PRO A 186 -3.31 -10.17 -9.43
C PRO A 186 -1.82 -10.44 -9.12
N LEU A 187 -1.30 -9.79 -8.09
CA LEU A 187 -0.08 -10.25 -7.44
C LEU A 187 -0.37 -11.56 -6.69
N ARG A 188 0.59 -12.47 -6.67
CA ARG A 188 0.51 -13.69 -5.87
C ARG A 188 0.80 -13.38 -4.41
N SER A 189 0.32 -14.23 -3.51
CA SER A 189 0.72 -14.16 -2.10
C SER A 189 2.24 -14.26 -1.96
N GLY A 190 2.82 -13.33 -1.20
CA GLY A 190 4.25 -13.23 -0.97
C GLY A 190 5.05 -12.62 -2.13
N GLU A 191 4.37 -12.17 -3.18
CA GLU A 191 5.02 -11.52 -4.32
C GLU A 191 5.26 -10.04 -4.03
N LEU A 192 6.49 -9.61 -4.16
CA LEU A 192 6.94 -8.23 -4.14
C LEU A 192 7.14 -7.76 -5.58
N LEU A 193 6.37 -6.76 -5.98
CA LEU A 193 6.53 -5.99 -7.20
C LEU A 193 7.49 -4.83 -6.94
N HIS A 194 8.41 -4.56 -7.86
CA HIS A 194 9.21 -3.35 -7.87
C HIS A 194 9.13 -2.70 -9.25
N VAL A 195 8.86 -1.41 -9.27
CA VAL A 195 8.86 -0.55 -10.46
C VAL A 195 10.02 0.41 -10.33
N GLY A 196 11.04 0.24 -11.14
CA GLY A 196 12.23 1.10 -11.15
C GLY A 196 11.97 2.48 -11.75
N SER A 197 12.94 3.37 -11.61
CA SER A 197 12.88 4.75 -12.14
C SER A 197 12.72 4.81 -13.67
N ASP A 198 13.14 3.78 -14.38
CA ASP A 198 12.90 3.58 -15.82
C ASP A 198 11.53 2.96 -16.14
N ARG A 199 10.72 2.70 -15.11
CA ARG A 199 9.43 1.99 -15.16
C ARG A 199 9.54 0.51 -15.53
N ALA A 200 10.73 -0.07 -15.47
CA ALA A 200 10.87 -1.51 -15.56
C ALA A 200 10.21 -2.17 -14.36
N VAL A 201 9.40 -3.20 -14.63
CA VAL A 201 8.70 -3.97 -13.61
C VAL A 201 9.45 -5.25 -13.35
N SER A 202 9.77 -5.49 -12.10
CA SER A 202 10.32 -6.76 -11.63
C SER A 202 9.42 -7.36 -10.53
N ARG A 203 9.41 -8.67 -10.40
CA ARG A 203 8.61 -9.41 -9.43
C ARG A 203 9.46 -10.48 -8.79
N SER A 204 9.37 -10.59 -7.47
CA SER A 204 10.08 -11.61 -6.70
C SER A 204 9.18 -12.22 -5.63
N LEU A 205 9.27 -13.51 -5.42
CA LEU A 205 8.60 -14.19 -4.32
C LEU A 205 9.47 -14.04 -3.07
N VAL A 206 9.07 -13.16 -2.15
CA VAL A 206 9.82 -12.84 -0.93
C VAL A 206 9.29 -13.57 0.30
N LEU A 207 8.03 -14.02 0.26
CA LEU A 207 7.37 -14.81 1.31
C LEU A 207 6.74 -16.03 0.64
N ASP A 208 7.34 -17.18 0.80
CA ASP A 208 6.99 -18.44 0.11
C ASP A 208 6.18 -19.42 0.96
N ARG A 209 5.82 -19.02 2.18
CA ARG A 209 5.06 -19.82 3.15
C ARG A 209 4.01 -18.93 3.85
N PRO A 210 2.93 -19.51 4.40
CA PRO A 210 1.93 -18.74 5.15
C PRO A 210 2.54 -18.12 6.41
N PRO A 211 1.91 -17.05 6.95
CA PRO A 211 2.33 -16.47 8.21
C PRO A 211 2.19 -17.47 9.35
N ARG A 212 3.04 -17.32 10.37
CA ARG A 212 3.01 -18.23 11.53
C ARG A 212 1.70 -18.12 12.31
N HIS A 213 1.11 -16.94 12.35
CA HIS A 213 -0.13 -16.64 13.06
C HIS A 213 -1.09 -15.87 12.14
N LEU A 214 -1.80 -16.62 11.29
CA LEU A 214 -2.81 -16.03 10.39
C LEU A 214 -4.09 -15.77 11.18
N LEU A 215 -4.53 -14.52 11.19
CA LEU A 215 -5.83 -14.12 11.74
C LEU A 215 -6.94 -14.40 10.73
N ALA A 216 -8.08 -14.87 11.23
CA ALA A 216 -9.32 -14.86 10.49
C ALA A 216 -10.11 -13.57 10.79
N ALA A 217 -11.04 -13.21 9.91
CA ALA A 217 -11.90 -12.04 10.15
C ALA A 217 -12.69 -12.13 11.48
N SER A 218 -12.97 -13.35 11.94
CA SER A 218 -13.63 -13.61 13.24
C SER A 218 -12.77 -13.32 14.46
N ASP A 219 -11.46 -13.23 14.29
CA ASP A 219 -10.50 -13.00 15.39
C ASP A 219 -10.32 -11.49 15.65
N LEU A 220 -10.72 -10.66 14.68
CA LEU A 220 -10.64 -9.22 14.78
C LEU A 220 -11.69 -8.66 15.74
N ASP A 221 -11.38 -7.57 16.41
CA ASP A 221 -12.41 -6.81 17.11
C ASP A 221 -13.47 -6.27 16.10
N ALA A 222 -14.63 -5.91 16.62
CA ALA A 222 -15.76 -5.48 15.78
C ALA A 222 -15.42 -4.25 14.89
N HIS A 223 -14.46 -3.46 15.32
CA HIS A 223 -13.98 -2.28 14.66
C HIS A 223 -13.06 -2.62 13.47
N ALA A 224 -12.02 -3.43 13.73
CA ALA A 224 -11.12 -3.92 12.70
C ALA A 224 -11.90 -4.78 11.67
N ALA A 225 -12.82 -5.63 12.13
CA ALA A 225 -13.66 -6.45 11.25
C ALA A 225 -14.53 -5.60 10.30
N ALA A 226 -15.16 -4.53 10.80
CA ALA A 226 -15.95 -3.63 9.95
C ALA A 226 -15.10 -2.91 8.89
N ALA A 227 -13.90 -2.49 9.24
CA ALA A 227 -12.97 -1.85 8.31
C ALA A 227 -12.49 -2.79 7.19
N GLN A 228 -12.48 -4.12 7.43
CA GLN A 228 -12.04 -5.13 6.48
C GLN A 228 -13.19 -5.68 5.62
N ALA A 229 -14.45 -5.55 6.05
CA ALA A 229 -15.61 -6.11 5.35
C ALA A 229 -15.98 -5.34 4.07
N GLU A 230 -15.48 -4.13 3.88
CA GLU A 230 -15.77 -3.27 2.73
C GLU A 230 -14.65 -3.26 1.67
N LEU A 231 -13.65 -4.14 1.84
CA LEU A 231 -12.54 -4.36 0.90
C LEU A 231 -12.79 -5.60 0.03
#